data_f9b14bec0a55c2e33369a46e5f67318f
#
_entry.id   f9b14bec0a55c2e33369a46e5f67318f
#
_cell.length_a   1.000
_cell.length_b   1.000
_cell.length_c   1.000
_cell.angle_alpha   90.00
_cell.angle_beta   90.00
_cell.angle_gamma   90.00
#
_symmetry.space_group_name_H-M   'P 1'
#
loop_
_entity.id
_entity.type
_entity.pdbx_description
1 polymer ?
#
loop_
_entity_poly.entity_id
_entity_poly.type
_entity_poly.pdbx_seq_one_letter_code
_entity_poly.pdbx_strand_id
1 'polypeptide(L)'
;APTGRAAKVFSAYAGHPAFTIHKKIYRQQSFSNEVSNFSINDNLTTHTLYIVDEASMISNEGLSGSMFGTGRLLDDLVEFVYSGAGCRLLLMGDTAQLPPVGAEQSPALATEALKGYGLNVIEVDLTQVVRQVQSSGILWNATQIRQLIAEDECFSLPKIKVSGFPDIQVVRGDELIDTLTGLYEKDGMDETIVVCRSNKRANIYNKGIRAQILYREDELNTGDLLMVAKNNYFWTEKYKEMDFIANGEIAVVRRVRRTRELYGFRFAEVLLAFPDQNDFELEANLLLDTLHSDAPALPKTENDQLFYSVLEDYVDITVKRERMKKMKADPHYNALQVKYAYAVTCHKAQGGQWQNVFLDQGYMSDEYLTPDYFRWLYTAFTRASKTLYLVNYPEEQIE
;
A
#
# COMPACT_ATOMS: atom_id res chain seq x y z
N ALA A 1 -5.31 -11.74 0.43
CA ALA A 1 -4.32 -10.81 1.02
C ALA A 1 -4.96 -9.44 1.25
N PRO A 2 -4.39 -8.56 2.09
CA PRO A 2 -4.95 -7.22 2.35
C PRO A 2 -4.88 -6.27 1.16
N THR A 3 -3.86 -6.40 0.30
CA THR A 3 -3.62 -5.52 -0.86
C THR A 3 -3.64 -6.28 -2.18
N GLY A 4 -3.90 -5.58 -3.29
CA GLY A 4 -3.88 -6.15 -4.65
C GLY A 4 -2.51 -6.73 -5.00
N ARG A 5 -1.44 -6.01 -4.67
CA ARG A 5 -0.08 -6.46 -4.94
C ARG A 5 0.29 -7.72 -4.14
N ALA A 6 -0.05 -7.79 -2.86
CA ALA A 6 0.15 -9.00 -2.05
C ALA A 6 -0.66 -10.18 -2.60
N ALA A 7 -1.89 -9.95 -3.06
CA ALA A 7 -2.70 -10.99 -3.70
C ALA A 7 -2.04 -11.50 -4.99
N LYS A 8 -1.49 -10.62 -5.83
CA LYS A 8 -0.77 -10.99 -7.06
C LYS A 8 0.48 -11.83 -6.75
N VAL A 9 1.30 -11.40 -5.79
CA VAL A 9 2.50 -12.13 -5.34
C VAL A 9 2.09 -13.52 -4.82
N PHE A 10 1.10 -13.58 -3.93
CA PHE A 10 0.61 -14.86 -3.40
C PHE A 10 0.05 -15.78 -4.48
N SER A 11 -0.69 -15.23 -5.45
CA SER A 11 -1.22 -15.98 -6.60
C SER A 11 -0.11 -16.62 -7.43
N ALA A 12 0.99 -15.88 -7.68
CA ALA A 12 2.13 -16.38 -8.43
C ALA A 12 2.84 -17.56 -7.71
N TYR A 13 3.01 -17.46 -6.39
CA TYR A 13 3.60 -18.55 -5.60
C TYR A 13 2.68 -19.75 -5.42
N ALA A 14 1.38 -19.50 -5.22
CA ALA A 14 0.41 -20.57 -4.98
C ALA A 14 0.01 -21.33 -6.27
N GLY A 15 0.25 -20.75 -7.46
CA GLY A 15 -0.22 -21.28 -8.73
C GLY A 15 -1.75 -21.26 -8.88
N HIS A 16 -2.44 -20.51 -8.03
CA HIS A 16 -3.89 -20.35 -7.99
C HIS A 16 -4.27 -18.88 -7.84
N PRO A 17 -5.45 -18.47 -8.38
CA PRO A 17 -5.93 -17.09 -8.21
C PRO A 17 -6.10 -16.72 -6.73
N ALA A 18 -5.52 -15.60 -6.33
CA ALA A 18 -5.72 -14.99 -5.03
C ALA A 18 -6.38 -13.61 -5.21
N PHE A 19 -7.13 -13.21 -4.20
CA PHE A 19 -7.93 -11.99 -4.22
C PHE A 19 -7.60 -11.13 -3.01
N THR A 20 -7.92 -9.84 -3.08
CA THR A 20 -7.93 -9.03 -1.86
C THR A 20 -9.04 -9.51 -0.93
N ILE A 21 -8.84 -9.33 0.39
CA ILE A 21 -9.89 -9.66 1.38
C ILE A 21 -11.17 -8.92 1.00
N HIS A 22 -11.08 -7.63 0.69
CA HIS A 22 -12.22 -6.80 0.32
C HIS A 22 -13.00 -7.37 -0.88
N LYS A 23 -12.30 -7.74 -1.95
CA LYS A 23 -12.93 -8.35 -3.15
C LYS A 23 -13.62 -9.67 -2.84
N LYS A 24 -13.11 -10.43 -1.88
CA LYS A 24 -13.66 -11.76 -1.55
C LYS A 24 -14.87 -11.70 -0.63
N ILE A 25 -14.82 -10.83 0.39
CA ILE A 25 -15.82 -10.87 1.48
C ILE A 25 -16.92 -9.83 1.35
N TYR A 26 -16.74 -8.77 0.53
CA TYR A 26 -17.75 -7.74 0.35
C TYR A 26 -18.42 -7.81 -1.01
N ARG A 27 -19.68 -7.37 -1.05
CA ARG A 27 -20.45 -7.12 -2.27
C ARG A 27 -21.03 -5.72 -2.23
N GLN A 28 -21.08 -5.08 -3.37
CA GLN A 28 -21.77 -3.82 -3.53
C GLN A 28 -23.29 -4.06 -3.40
N GLN A 29 -23.93 -3.33 -2.51
CA GLN A 29 -25.40 -3.34 -2.45
C GLN A 29 -25.93 -2.55 -3.64
N SER A 30 -26.92 -3.10 -4.34
CA SER A 30 -27.63 -2.42 -5.41
C SER A 30 -28.27 -1.15 -4.85
N PHE A 31 -28.13 -0.06 -5.61
CA PHE A 31 -28.54 1.30 -5.26
C PHE A 31 -29.98 1.38 -4.72
N SER A 32 -30.12 1.48 -3.43
CA SER A 32 -31.26 2.13 -2.81
C SER A 32 -30.78 3.32 -2.00
N ASN A 33 -30.73 4.47 -2.67
CA ASN A 33 -30.88 5.81 -2.12
C ASN A 33 -29.80 6.45 -1.24
N GLU A 34 -28.76 5.80 -0.75
CA GLU A 34 -27.71 6.47 0.04
C GLU A 34 -26.39 5.70 -0.06
N VAL A 35 -25.32 6.36 -0.55
CA VAL A 35 -23.93 5.88 -0.53
C VAL A 35 -23.73 4.41 -0.94
N SER A 36 -22.81 4.15 -1.85
CA SER A 36 -22.37 2.76 -2.19
C SER A 36 -21.83 2.09 -0.92
N ASN A 37 -22.68 1.43 -0.17
CA ASN A 37 -22.25 0.64 0.98
C ASN A 37 -21.96 -0.78 0.50
N PHE A 38 -20.80 -1.29 0.88
CA PHE A 38 -20.43 -2.68 0.67
C PHE A 38 -20.84 -3.48 1.90
N SER A 39 -21.74 -4.43 1.73
CA SER A 39 -22.10 -5.38 2.80
C SER A 39 -21.24 -6.62 2.71
N ILE A 40 -21.11 -7.33 3.82
CA ILE A 40 -20.52 -8.67 3.83
C ILE A 40 -21.31 -9.54 2.87
N ASN A 41 -20.62 -10.28 2.02
CA ASN A 41 -21.22 -11.21 1.07
C ASN A 41 -21.68 -12.48 1.77
N ASP A 42 -22.63 -13.20 1.21
CA ASP A 42 -22.99 -14.52 1.69
C ASP A 42 -21.88 -15.54 1.36
N ASN A 43 -21.39 -16.27 2.34
CA ASN A 43 -20.43 -17.33 2.09
C ASN A 43 -21.18 -18.62 1.70
N LEU A 44 -21.23 -18.86 0.38
CA LEU A 44 -21.89 -20.04 -0.19
C LEU A 44 -20.98 -21.29 -0.23
N THR A 45 -19.74 -21.18 0.28
CA THR A 45 -18.81 -22.31 0.28
C THR A 45 -19.00 -23.19 1.52
N THR A 46 -18.65 -24.44 1.38
CA THR A 46 -18.66 -25.43 2.49
C THR A 46 -17.31 -26.14 2.55
N HIS A 47 -16.89 -26.52 3.76
CA HIS A 47 -15.65 -27.27 4.00
C HIS A 47 -14.42 -26.66 3.30
N THR A 48 -14.35 -25.33 3.27
CA THR A 48 -13.31 -24.55 2.56
C THR A 48 -12.30 -23.99 3.54
N LEU A 49 -11.01 -24.11 3.23
CA LEU A 49 -9.94 -23.43 3.95
C LEU A 49 -9.66 -22.07 3.26
N TYR A 50 -9.89 -21.00 3.99
CA TYR A 50 -9.52 -19.65 3.59
C TYR A 50 -8.11 -19.35 4.08
N ILE A 51 -7.20 -19.05 3.18
CA ILE A 51 -5.81 -18.71 3.50
C ILE A 51 -5.64 -17.21 3.26
N VAL A 52 -5.18 -16.50 4.27
CA VAL A 52 -4.91 -15.05 4.23
C VAL A 52 -3.44 -14.84 4.51
N ASP A 53 -2.72 -14.37 3.50
CA ASP A 53 -1.33 -13.95 3.61
C ASP A 53 -1.22 -12.46 3.94
N GLU A 54 -0.07 -12.01 4.47
CA GLU A 54 0.19 -10.66 4.96
C GLU A 54 -0.81 -10.19 6.05
N ALA A 55 -1.20 -11.12 6.94
CA ALA A 55 -2.15 -10.82 8.02
C ALA A 55 -1.62 -9.77 9.02
N SER A 56 -0.31 -9.49 9.03
CA SER A 56 0.32 -8.40 9.80
C SER A 56 -0.25 -7.02 9.46
N MET A 57 -0.84 -6.84 8.27
CA MET A 57 -1.44 -5.58 7.82
C MET A 57 -2.91 -5.40 8.20
N ILE A 58 -3.55 -6.41 8.78
CA ILE A 58 -4.99 -6.37 9.09
C ILE A 58 -5.21 -5.55 10.36
N SER A 59 -5.96 -4.45 10.23
CA SER A 59 -6.48 -3.66 11.34
C SER A 59 -7.90 -4.10 11.71
N ASN A 60 -8.29 -3.88 12.96
CA ASN A 60 -9.66 -4.04 13.43
C ASN A 60 -10.21 -2.77 14.09
N GLU A 61 -9.54 -1.64 13.89
CA GLU A 61 -10.05 -0.36 14.31
C GLU A 61 -11.19 0.08 13.41
N GLY A 62 -12.34 0.40 14.00
CA GLY A 62 -13.49 0.90 13.27
C GLY A 62 -13.18 2.26 12.65
N LEU A 63 -13.07 2.30 11.33
CA LEU A 63 -12.93 3.57 10.60
C LEU A 63 -14.28 4.26 10.55
N SER A 64 -14.43 5.38 11.26
CA SER A 64 -15.62 6.24 11.16
C SER A 64 -15.82 6.68 9.70
N GLY A 65 -16.95 6.28 9.10
CA GLY A 65 -17.25 6.53 7.68
C GLY A 65 -16.72 5.46 6.71
N SER A 66 -16.35 4.27 7.20
CA SER A 66 -16.09 3.11 6.34
C SER A 66 -17.31 2.79 5.48
N MET A 67 -17.07 2.52 4.19
CA MET A 67 -18.10 2.08 3.25
C MET A 67 -18.25 0.56 3.24
N PHE A 68 -17.42 -0.17 3.98
CA PHE A 68 -17.39 -1.64 4.04
C PHE A 68 -17.93 -2.16 5.37
N GLY A 69 -18.89 -3.06 5.31
CA GLY A 69 -19.37 -3.86 6.41
C GLY A 69 -19.52 -3.08 7.73
N THR A 70 -18.90 -3.60 8.77
CA THR A 70 -18.84 -2.93 10.10
C THR A 70 -17.74 -1.86 10.18
N GLY A 71 -16.86 -1.76 9.18
CA GLY A 71 -15.64 -0.96 9.21
C GLY A 71 -14.48 -1.63 9.96
N ARG A 72 -14.67 -2.85 10.46
CA ARG A 72 -13.70 -3.67 11.18
C ARG A 72 -13.36 -4.90 10.35
N LEU A 73 -12.23 -4.84 9.65
CA LEU A 73 -11.90 -5.83 8.63
C LEU A 73 -11.75 -7.25 9.19
N LEU A 74 -11.17 -7.40 10.38
CA LEU A 74 -11.01 -8.71 11.00
C LEU A 74 -12.36 -9.29 11.45
N ASP A 75 -13.24 -8.48 12.04
CA ASP A 75 -14.59 -8.91 12.44
C ASP A 75 -15.36 -9.41 11.22
N ASP A 76 -15.37 -8.64 10.15
CA ASP A 76 -16.08 -8.95 8.91
C ASP A 76 -15.50 -10.21 8.22
N LEU A 77 -14.17 -10.38 8.25
CA LEU A 77 -13.50 -11.56 7.71
C LEU A 77 -13.89 -12.84 8.48
N VAL A 78 -13.86 -12.77 9.80
CA VAL A 78 -14.25 -13.90 10.68
C VAL A 78 -15.73 -14.25 10.47
N GLU A 79 -16.61 -13.25 10.47
CA GLU A 79 -18.04 -13.44 10.20
C GLU A 79 -18.26 -14.11 8.84
N PHE A 80 -17.64 -13.59 7.78
CA PHE A 80 -17.76 -14.16 6.43
C PHE A 80 -17.31 -15.62 6.41
N VAL A 81 -16.11 -15.93 6.90
CA VAL A 81 -15.56 -17.30 6.82
C VAL A 81 -16.40 -18.29 7.59
N TYR A 82 -16.78 -17.97 8.82
CA TYR A 82 -17.47 -18.90 9.70
C TYR A 82 -19.00 -18.93 9.53
N SER A 83 -19.57 -18.06 8.67
CA SER A 83 -20.94 -18.23 8.18
C SER A 83 -21.06 -19.41 7.22
N GLY A 84 -19.96 -19.86 6.58
CA GLY A 84 -19.94 -21.06 5.74
C GLY A 84 -19.77 -22.35 6.53
N ALA A 85 -20.57 -23.37 6.20
CA ALA A 85 -20.56 -24.64 6.92
C ALA A 85 -19.21 -25.37 6.81
N GLY A 86 -18.54 -25.64 7.93
CA GLY A 86 -17.27 -26.36 7.99
C GLY A 86 -16.08 -25.59 7.42
N CYS A 87 -16.22 -24.28 7.19
CA CYS A 87 -15.12 -23.42 6.73
C CYS A 87 -14.10 -23.15 7.84
N ARG A 88 -12.86 -22.92 7.46
CA ARG A 88 -11.73 -22.65 8.36
C ARG A 88 -10.90 -21.49 7.82
N LEU A 89 -10.20 -20.80 8.72
CA LEU A 89 -9.34 -19.66 8.41
C LEU A 89 -7.90 -19.99 8.81
N LEU A 90 -6.95 -19.75 7.91
CA LEU A 90 -5.52 -19.74 8.15
C LEU A 90 -5.01 -18.31 7.92
N LEU A 91 -4.50 -17.68 8.98
CA LEU A 91 -3.88 -16.36 8.93
C LEU A 91 -2.35 -16.53 8.94
N MET A 92 -1.69 -16.00 7.95
CA MET A 92 -0.23 -16.02 7.84
C MET A 92 0.29 -14.58 7.83
N GLY A 93 1.34 -14.31 8.58
CA GLY A 93 1.95 -12.99 8.64
C GLY A 93 3.22 -13.01 9.46
N ASP A 94 3.92 -11.90 9.45
CA ASP A 94 5.19 -11.74 10.15
C ASP A 94 5.08 -10.61 11.17
N THR A 95 5.18 -10.94 12.45
CA THR A 95 5.08 -9.99 13.57
C THR A 95 6.28 -9.05 13.69
N ALA A 96 7.39 -9.36 13.00
CA ALA A 96 8.53 -8.47 12.89
C ALA A 96 8.34 -7.38 11.82
N GLN A 97 7.36 -7.52 10.90
CA GLN A 97 7.01 -6.47 9.96
C GLN A 97 6.22 -5.34 10.65
N LEU A 98 6.08 -4.21 9.93
CA LEU A 98 5.27 -3.09 10.39
C LEU A 98 3.82 -3.53 10.65
N PRO A 99 3.28 -3.25 11.84
CA PRO A 99 1.86 -3.46 12.14
C PRO A 99 0.97 -2.42 11.40
N PRO A 100 -0.34 -2.55 11.46
CA PRO A 100 -1.24 -1.49 11.00
C PRO A 100 -0.94 -0.16 11.68
N VAL A 101 -1.13 0.95 10.95
CA VAL A 101 -0.85 2.29 11.47
C VAL A 101 -1.65 2.54 12.76
N GLY A 102 -0.96 2.94 13.83
CA GLY A 102 -1.56 3.21 15.14
C GLY A 102 -1.71 2.00 16.05
N ALA A 103 -1.32 0.80 15.61
CA ALA A 103 -1.35 -0.42 16.40
C ALA A 103 0.07 -0.92 16.71
N GLU A 104 0.25 -1.55 17.86
CA GLU A 104 1.51 -2.21 18.22
C GLU A 104 1.67 -3.58 17.54
N GLN A 105 0.55 -4.25 17.26
CA GLN A 105 0.48 -5.54 16.60
C GLN A 105 -0.83 -5.68 15.84
N SER A 106 -0.83 -6.48 14.76
CA SER A 106 -2.07 -6.84 14.08
C SER A 106 -2.92 -7.77 14.95
N PRO A 107 -4.20 -7.45 15.19
CA PRO A 107 -5.10 -8.34 15.94
C PRO A 107 -5.31 -9.69 15.23
N ALA A 108 -5.08 -9.77 13.92
CA ALA A 108 -5.17 -11.00 13.15
C ALA A 108 -4.02 -12.00 13.44
N LEU A 109 -2.94 -11.54 14.08
CA LEU A 109 -1.82 -12.38 14.53
C LEU A 109 -1.76 -12.49 16.06
N ALA A 110 -2.75 -11.97 16.78
CA ALA A 110 -2.84 -12.04 18.23
C ALA A 110 -3.79 -13.17 18.63
N THR A 111 -3.25 -14.27 19.15
CA THR A 111 -4.02 -15.46 19.55
C THR A 111 -5.17 -15.13 20.50
N GLU A 112 -4.96 -14.24 21.46
CA GLU A 112 -6.02 -13.87 22.43
C GLU A 112 -7.15 -13.05 21.76
N ALA A 113 -6.83 -12.20 20.78
CA ALA A 113 -7.85 -11.49 20.02
C ALA A 113 -8.72 -12.48 19.21
N LEU A 114 -8.10 -13.49 18.60
CA LEU A 114 -8.80 -14.51 17.82
C LEU A 114 -9.65 -15.44 18.72
N LYS A 115 -9.17 -15.79 19.91
CA LYS A 115 -9.97 -16.54 20.91
C LYS A 115 -11.21 -15.75 21.38
N GLY A 116 -11.13 -14.42 21.38
CA GLY A 116 -12.26 -13.53 21.68
C GLY A 116 -13.50 -13.76 20.80
N TYR A 117 -13.33 -14.28 19.57
CA TYR A 117 -14.42 -14.69 18.68
C TYR A 117 -15.03 -16.08 19.05
N GLY A 118 -14.57 -16.72 20.12
CA GLY A 118 -15.01 -18.07 20.49
C GLY A 118 -14.40 -19.18 19.59
N LEU A 119 -13.32 -18.86 18.86
CA LEU A 119 -12.65 -19.79 17.96
C LEU A 119 -11.63 -20.66 18.70
N ASN A 120 -11.47 -21.91 18.25
CA ASN A 120 -10.36 -22.75 18.64
C ASN A 120 -9.14 -22.38 17.78
N VAL A 121 -8.18 -21.70 18.39
CA VAL A 121 -6.99 -21.14 17.70
C VAL A 121 -5.79 -22.04 17.94
N ILE A 122 -5.12 -22.42 16.86
CA ILE A 122 -3.83 -23.13 16.87
C ILE A 122 -2.80 -22.16 16.31
N GLU A 123 -1.81 -21.81 17.12
CA GLU A 123 -0.69 -20.96 16.73
C GLU A 123 0.52 -21.81 16.39
N VAL A 124 1.18 -21.47 15.29
CA VAL A 124 2.44 -22.09 14.85
C VAL A 124 3.41 -21.00 14.48
N ASP A 125 4.56 -20.97 15.13
CA ASP A 125 5.65 -20.06 14.78
C ASP A 125 6.68 -20.75 13.89
N LEU A 126 6.91 -20.20 12.68
CA LEU A 126 7.89 -20.67 11.72
C LEU A 126 9.19 -19.90 11.93
N THR A 127 10.10 -20.44 12.73
CA THR A 127 11.38 -19.79 13.10
C THR A 127 12.52 -20.11 12.15
N GLN A 128 12.43 -21.18 11.35
CA GLN A 128 13.49 -21.57 10.43
C GLN A 128 13.40 -20.82 9.10
N VAL A 129 14.47 -20.10 8.76
CA VAL A 129 14.63 -19.49 7.45
C VAL A 129 15.09 -20.53 6.45
N VAL A 130 14.21 -20.94 5.54
CA VAL A 130 14.50 -22.00 4.54
C VAL A 130 15.36 -21.48 3.38
N ARG A 131 15.38 -20.16 3.13
CA ARG A 131 16.22 -19.54 2.10
C ARG A 131 17.69 -19.60 2.51
N GLN A 132 18.59 -19.68 1.50
CA GLN A 132 20.04 -19.76 1.73
C GLN A 132 20.57 -18.47 2.38
N VAL A 133 20.47 -18.36 3.70
CA VAL A 133 20.93 -17.20 4.50
C VAL A 133 22.41 -16.93 4.29
N GLN A 134 23.21 -17.99 4.03
CA GLN A 134 24.68 -17.89 3.94
C GLN A 134 25.18 -17.14 2.70
N SER A 135 24.37 -16.97 1.66
CA SER A 135 24.76 -16.29 0.43
C SER A 135 24.02 -14.95 0.20
N SER A 136 23.08 -14.57 1.08
CA SER A 136 22.27 -13.35 0.96
C SER A 136 22.50 -12.42 2.14
N GLY A 137 23.09 -11.25 1.87
CA GLY A 137 23.24 -10.18 2.86
C GLY A 137 21.92 -9.56 3.27
N ILE A 138 20.96 -9.48 2.35
CA ILE A 138 19.59 -9.01 2.65
C ILE A 138 18.99 -9.91 3.73
N LEU A 139 19.01 -11.22 3.52
CA LEU A 139 18.38 -12.17 4.42
C LEU A 139 19.16 -12.31 5.74
N TRP A 140 20.50 -12.25 5.68
CA TRP A 140 21.33 -12.28 6.87
C TRP A 140 21.00 -11.09 7.80
N ASN A 141 21.02 -9.86 7.26
CA ASN A 141 20.71 -8.65 8.04
C ASN A 141 19.26 -8.63 8.53
N ALA A 142 18.30 -9.01 7.68
CA ALA A 142 16.90 -9.11 8.08
C ALA A 142 16.72 -10.09 9.25
N THR A 143 17.44 -11.21 9.26
CA THR A 143 17.41 -12.19 10.37
C THR A 143 17.97 -11.59 11.65
N GLN A 144 19.09 -10.83 11.59
CA GLN A 144 19.65 -10.15 12.75
C GLN A 144 18.69 -9.09 13.31
N ILE A 145 18.10 -8.27 12.44
CA ILE A 145 17.12 -7.26 12.86
C ILE A 145 15.90 -7.93 13.51
N ARG A 146 15.40 -9.02 12.94
CA ARG A 146 14.29 -9.79 13.51
C ARG A 146 14.62 -10.34 14.90
N GLN A 147 15.86 -10.80 15.10
CA GLN A 147 16.32 -11.30 16.41
C GLN A 147 16.34 -10.17 17.44
N LEU A 148 16.85 -8.98 17.10
CA LEU A 148 16.84 -7.81 17.98
C LEU A 148 15.41 -7.42 18.38
N ILE A 149 14.45 -7.52 17.44
CA ILE A 149 13.04 -7.26 17.75
C ILE A 149 12.49 -8.33 18.73
N ALA A 150 12.81 -9.60 18.52
CA ALA A 150 12.31 -10.70 19.35
C ALA A 150 12.90 -10.70 20.77
N GLU A 151 14.13 -10.22 20.92
CA GLU A 151 14.85 -10.14 22.20
C GLU A 151 14.63 -8.79 22.91
N ASP A 152 13.84 -7.88 22.31
CA ASP A 152 13.61 -6.51 22.80
C ASP A 152 14.92 -5.70 22.97
N GLU A 153 15.90 -5.96 22.11
CA GLU A 153 17.23 -5.31 22.11
C GLU A 153 17.30 -4.14 21.10
N CYS A 154 16.29 -3.27 21.09
CA CYS A 154 16.14 -2.16 20.14
C CYS A 154 16.76 -0.85 20.66
N PHE A 155 17.95 -0.88 21.27
CA PHE A 155 18.56 0.25 22.00
C PHE A 155 19.67 1.00 21.25
N SER A 156 20.18 0.44 20.15
CA SER A 156 21.24 1.03 19.34
C SER A 156 21.02 0.77 17.86
N LEU A 157 21.59 1.60 16.99
CA LEU A 157 21.53 1.38 15.54
C LEU A 157 22.10 0.00 15.20
N PRO A 158 21.34 -0.85 14.50
CA PRO A 158 21.83 -2.16 14.09
C PRO A 158 22.98 -2.01 13.10
N LYS A 159 24.01 -2.79 13.26
CA LYS A 159 25.08 -2.91 12.28
C LYS A 159 24.59 -3.68 11.07
N ILE A 160 24.89 -3.15 9.89
CA ILE A 160 24.48 -3.75 8.62
C ILE A 160 25.71 -4.35 7.94
N LYS A 161 25.74 -5.65 7.83
CA LYS A 161 26.84 -6.36 7.19
C LYS A 161 26.66 -6.33 5.67
N VAL A 162 27.55 -5.62 5.00
CA VAL A 162 27.61 -5.49 3.54
C VAL A 162 28.75 -6.31 2.96
N SER A 163 29.88 -6.36 3.69
CA SER A 163 31.06 -7.06 3.23
C SER A 163 30.79 -8.55 2.99
N GLY A 164 31.18 -9.03 1.82
CA GLY A 164 31.03 -10.44 1.41
C GLY A 164 29.67 -10.80 0.80
N PHE A 165 28.75 -9.86 0.63
CA PHE A 165 27.44 -10.10 0.03
C PHE A 165 27.23 -9.27 -1.24
N PRO A 166 26.93 -9.90 -2.39
CA PRO A 166 26.73 -9.17 -3.65
C PRO A 166 25.34 -8.55 -3.78
N ASP A 167 24.37 -8.98 -2.96
CA ASP A 167 22.97 -8.56 -3.00
C ASP A 167 22.64 -7.36 -2.10
N ILE A 168 23.66 -6.80 -1.40
CA ILE A 168 23.51 -5.58 -0.60
C ILE A 168 24.68 -4.64 -0.89
N GLN A 169 24.38 -3.37 -1.17
CA GLN A 169 25.36 -2.38 -1.57
C GLN A 169 25.09 -1.04 -0.90
N VAL A 170 26.12 -0.25 -0.65
CA VAL A 170 25.99 1.14 -0.21
C VAL A 170 26.08 2.04 -1.43
N VAL A 171 25.16 2.99 -1.56
CA VAL A 171 25.13 3.98 -2.63
C VAL A 171 25.20 5.37 -2.02
N ARG A 172 26.18 6.14 -2.46
CA ARG A 172 26.32 7.54 -2.07
C ARG A 172 25.32 8.41 -2.84
N GLY A 173 24.98 9.56 -2.26
CA GLY A 173 24.03 10.47 -2.89
C GLY A 173 24.44 11.00 -4.27
N ASP A 174 25.74 11.15 -4.51
CA ASP A 174 26.31 11.54 -5.80
C ASP A 174 26.25 10.43 -6.86
N GLU A 175 26.18 9.17 -6.48
CA GLU A 175 26.11 8.00 -7.38
C GLU A 175 24.64 7.53 -7.62
N LEU A 176 23.70 8.05 -6.84
CA LEU A 176 22.33 7.56 -6.80
C LEU A 176 21.60 7.66 -8.14
N ILE A 177 21.72 8.82 -8.82
CA ILE A 177 21.03 9.07 -10.09
C ILE A 177 21.55 8.14 -11.19
N ASP A 178 22.86 7.96 -11.28
CA ASP A 178 23.48 7.09 -12.29
C ASP A 178 23.11 5.62 -12.03
N THR A 179 23.11 5.20 -10.76
CA THR A 179 22.74 3.84 -10.37
C THR A 179 21.26 3.55 -10.67
N LEU A 180 20.35 4.47 -10.32
CA LEU A 180 18.93 4.34 -10.63
C LEU A 180 18.69 4.32 -12.16
N THR A 181 19.34 5.20 -12.92
CA THR A 181 19.23 5.24 -14.38
C THR A 181 19.63 3.91 -15.01
N GLY A 182 20.78 3.37 -14.61
CA GLY A 182 21.24 2.08 -15.13
C GLY A 182 20.32 0.91 -14.80
N LEU A 183 19.68 0.92 -13.62
CA LEU A 183 18.71 -0.12 -13.24
C LEU A 183 17.37 0.03 -13.95
N TYR A 184 16.90 1.26 -14.19
CA TYR A 184 15.69 1.50 -14.96
C TYR A 184 15.84 1.04 -16.42
N GLU A 185 17.02 1.22 -17.00
CA GLU A 185 17.34 0.72 -18.34
C GLU A 185 17.47 -0.80 -18.41
N LYS A 186 18.04 -1.40 -17.36
CA LYS A 186 18.35 -2.83 -17.32
C LYS A 186 17.19 -3.70 -16.90
N ASP A 187 16.57 -3.36 -15.77
CA ASP A 187 15.59 -4.21 -15.09
C ASP A 187 14.15 -3.63 -15.18
N GLY A 188 13.99 -2.36 -15.57
CA GLY A 188 12.72 -1.66 -15.67
C GLY A 188 12.37 -0.80 -14.43
N MET A 189 11.52 0.19 -14.64
CA MET A 189 11.05 1.10 -13.56
C MET A 189 10.11 0.41 -12.59
N ASP A 190 9.38 -0.58 -13.03
CA ASP A 190 8.42 -1.38 -12.24
C ASP A 190 9.12 -2.38 -11.31
N GLU A 191 10.38 -2.73 -11.61
CA GLU A 191 11.22 -3.63 -10.80
C GLU A 191 12.20 -2.89 -9.87
N THR A 192 12.15 -1.55 -9.85
CA THR A 192 13.07 -0.72 -9.06
C THR A 192 12.32 0.36 -8.29
N ILE A 193 12.49 0.42 -6.97
CA ILE A 193 11.77 1.36 -6.11
C ILE A 193 12.70 2.00 -5.06
N VAL A 194 12.37 3.23 -4.66
CA VAL A 194 12.98 3.88 -3.49
C VAL A 194 12.04 3.79 -2.30
N VAL A 195 12.50 3.27 -1.18
CA VAL A 195 11.73 3.15 0.07
C VAL A 195 12.25 4.15 1.11
N CYS A 196 11.34 4.96 1.63
CA CYS A 196 11.65 6.05 2.57
C CYS A 196 10.83 5.95 3.85
N ARG A 197 11.22 6.74 4.87
CA ARG A 197 10.49 6.85 6.15
C ARG A 197 9.29 7.80 6.10
N SER A 198 9.27 8.78 5.20
CA SER A 198 8.22 9.81 5.16
C SER A 198 7.78 10.15 3.74
N ASN A 199 6.53 10.63 3.61
CA ASN A 199 6.02 11.14 2.33
C ASN A 199 6.84 12.33 1.82
N LYS A 200 7.28 13.21 2.71
CA LYS A 200 8.15 14.34 2.37
C LYS A 200 9.42 13.87 1.66
N ARG A 201 10.07 12.84 2.22
CA ARG A 201 11.29 12.27 1.63
C ARG A 201 10.99 11.59 0.29
N ALA A 202 9.92 10.82 0.22
CA ALA A 202 9.46 10.18 -1.02
C ALA A 202 9.15 11.23 -2.12
N ASN A 203 8.52 12.35 -1.78
CA ASN A 203 8.25 13.44 -2.73
C ASN A 203 9.54 14.05 -3.30
N ILE A 204 10.60 14.20 -2.48
CA ILE A 204 11.91 14.68 -2.95
C ILE A 204 12.49 13.72 -3.99
N TYR A 205 12.49 12.41 -3.71
CA TYR A 205 12.96 11.39 -4.65
C TYR A 205 12.11 11.36 -5.92
N ASN A 206 10.79 11.34 -5.80
CA ASN A 206 9.88 11.33 -6.94
C ASN A 206 10.13 12.53 -7.87
N LYS A 207 10.31 13.72 -7.30
CA LYS A 207 10.64 14.93 -8.05
C LYS A 207 12.01 14.81 -8.74
N GLY A 208 13.03 14.33 -8.01
CA GLY A 208 14.38 14.15 -8.55
C GLY A 208 14.42 13.12 -9.69
N ILE A 209 13.79 11.98 -9.51
CA ILE A 209 13.71 10.91 -10.54
C ILE A 209 13.00 11.44 -11.78
N ARG A 210 11.86 12.10 -11.64
CA ARG A 210 11.13 12.66 -12.80
C ARG A 210 11.94 13.69 -13.56
N ALA A 211 12.62 14.61 -12.84
CA ALA A 211 13.37 15.69 -13.47
C ALA A 211 14.71 15.23 -14.06
N GLN A 212 15.47 14.38 -13.35
CA GLN A 212 16.87 14.08 -13.70
C GLN A 212 17.04 12.77 -14.49
N ILE A 213 16.14 11.80 -14.31
CA ILE A 213 16.21 10.50 -14.98
C ILE A 213 15.20 10.42 -16.12
N LEU A 214 13.96 10.84 -15.88
CA LEU A 214 12.88 10.70 -16.85
C LEU A 214 12.66 11.95 -17.70
N TYR A 215 13.35 13.06 -17.40
CA TYR A 215 13.27 14.34 -18.10
C TYR A 215 11.83 14.84 -18.28
N ARG A 216 11.01 14.69 -17.20
CA ARG A 216 9.60 15.09 -17.19
C ARG A 216 9.43 16.41 -16.47
N GLU A 217 9.06 17.44 -17.21
CA GLU A 217 8.87 18.81 -16.69
C GLU A 217 7.42 19.07 -16.27
N ASP A 218 6.45 18.53 -17.04
CA ASP A 218 5.03 18.68 -16.72
C ASP A 218 4.68 17.95 -15.42
N GLU A 219 3.67 18.44 -14.72
CA GLU A 219 3.19 17.84 -13.48
C GLU A 219 2.72 16.39 -13.65
N LEU A 220 2.19 16.04 -14.83
CA LEU A 220 1.76 14.69 -15.17
C LEU A 220 2.09 14.37 -16.64
N ASN A 221 2.79 13.27 -16.87
CA ASN A 221 3.17 12.81 -18.19
C ASN A 221 2.67 11.40 -18.48
N THR A 222 2.49 11.09 -19.75
CA THR A 222 2.29 9.70 -20.20
C THR A 222 3.47 8.84 -19.75
N GLY A 223 3.19 7.66 -19.21
CA GLY A 223 4.16 6.75 -18.63
C GLY A 223 4.48 7.02 -17.15
N ASP A 224 3.92 8.05 -16.50
CA ASP A 224 4.10 8.24 -15.07
C ASP A 224 3.53 7.05 -14.29
N LEU A 225 4.31 6.60 -13.30
CA LEU A 225 3.87 5.63 -12.31
C LEU A 225 3.21 6.36 -11.15
N LEU A 226 1.97 5.99 -10.86
CA LEU A 226 1.19 6.56 -9.79
C LEU A 226 0.78 5.47 -8.81
N MET A 227 0.67 5.84 -7.54
CA MET A 227 0.07 5.01 -6.49
C MET A 227 -1.21 5.68 -5.99
N VAL A 228 -2.29 4.94 -5.95
CA VAL A 228 -3.57 5.41 -5.40
C VAL A 228 -3.43 5.64 -3.89
N ALA A 229 -3.81 6.82 -3.43
CA ALA A 229 -3.66 7.25 -2.04
C ALA A 229 -4.90 6.98 -1.17
N LYS A 230 -6.05 6.74 -1.81
CA LYS A 230 -7.35 6.49 -1.13
C LYS A 230 -8.20 5.57 -1.99
N ASN A 231 -8.92 4.63 -1.36
CA ASN A 231 -9.88 3.77 -2.05
C ASN A 231 -10.89 4.61 -2.86
N ASN A 232 -11.18 4.16 -4.07
CA ASN A 232 -12.17 4.80 -4.93
C ASN A 232 -13.10 3.74 -5.56
N TYR A 233 -14.40 4.01 -5.49
CA TYR A 233 -15.46 3.09 -5.91
C TYR A 233 -16.24 3.63 -7.11
N PHE A 234 -16.10 4.92 -7.39
CA PHE A 234 -16.88 5.62 -8.39
C PHE A 234 -16.49 5.24 -9.82
N TRP A 235 -15.20 5.21 -10.12
CA TRP A 235 -14.71 5.01 -11.48
C TRP A 235 -14.87 3.58 -11.98
N THR A 236 -14.98 2.62 -11.10
CA THR A 236 -15.12 1.19 -11.43
C THR A 236 -16.57 0.70 -11.49
N GLU A 237 -17.54 1.52 -11.11
CA GLU A 237 -18.96 1.16 -11.03
C GLU A 237 -19.53 0.52 -12.32
N LYS A 238 -18.99 0.89 -13.48
CA LYS A 238 -19.44 0.42 -14.79
C LYS A 238 -18.74 -0.86 -15.27
N TYR A 239 -17.73 -1.32 -14.53
CA TYR A 239 -16.87 -2.43 -14.94
C TYR A 239 -17.08 -3.63 -14.01
N LYS A 240 -16.97 -4.82 -14.56
CA LYS A 240 -17.07 -6.09 -13.82
C LYS A 240 -15.69 -6.64 -13.44
N GLU A 241 -14.66 -6.16 -14.13
CA GLU A 241 -13.28 -6.61 -14.01
C GLU A 241 -12.62 -6.08 -12.75
N MET A 242 -13.09 -4.94 -12.25
CA MET A 242 -12.52 -4.23 -11.10
C MET A 242 -13.64 -3.66 -10.24
N ASP A 243 -13.83 -4.15 -9.03
CA ASP A 243 -14.91 -3.71 -8.13
C ASP A 243 -14.66 -2.32 -7.55
N PHE A 244 -13.40 -2.00 -7.25
CA PHE A 244 -12.96 -0.69 -6.78
C PHE A 244 -11.46 -0.54 -6.98
N ILE A 245 -10.95 0.69 -6.92
CA ILE A 245 -9.53 1.02 -6.97
C ILE A 245 -9.04 1.12 -5.53
N ALA A 246 -8.13 0.24 -5.13
CA ALA A 246 -7.64 0.16 -3.76
C ALA A 246 -6.55 1.21 -3.46
N ASN A 247 -6.49 1.65 -2.20
CA ASN A 247 -5.33 2.38 -1.69
C ASN A 247 -4.06 1.51 -1.80
N GLY A 248 -2.98 2.08 -2.33
CA GLY A 248 -1.72 1.37 -2.58
C GLY A 248 -1.63 0.71 -3.96
N GLU A 249 -2.69 0.73 -4.76
CA GLU A 249 -2.68 0.17 -6.11
C GLU A 249 -1.84 1.04 -7.05
N ILE A 250 -1.06 0.39 -7.90
CA ILE A 250 -0.19 1.07 -8.88
C ILE A 250 -0.95 1.26 -10.19
N ALA A 251 -0.86 2.45 -10.74
CA ALA A 251 -1.40 2.80 -12.05
C ALA A 251 -0.32 3.44 -12.94
N VAL A 252 -0.38 3.16 -14.23
CA VAL A 252 0.45 3.79 -15.27
C VAL A 252 -0.40 4.77 -16.05
N VAL A 253 0.05 5.99 -16.20
CA VAL A 253 -0.62 7.00 -17.05
C VAL A 253 -0.42 6.64 -18.52
N ARG A 254 -1.47 6.18 -19.19
CA ARG A 254 -1.44 5.89 -20.64
C ARG A 254 -1.64 7.14 -21.47
N ARG A 255 -2.47 8.07 -20.98
CA ARG A 255 -2.73 9.35 -21.68
C ARG A 255 -3.20 10.40 -20.70
N VAL A 256 -2.72 11.62 -20.87
CA VAL A 256 -3.29 12.83 -20.27
C VAL A 256 -4.12 13.52 -21.35
N ARG A 257 -5.42 13.72 -21.12
CA ARG A 257 -6.31 14.36 -22.10
C ARG A 257 -6.40 15.85 -21.87
N ARG A 258 -6.66 16.25 -20.64
CA ARG A 258 -6.86 17.64 -20.28
C ARG A 258 -6.59 17.86 -18.80
N THR A 259 -6.02 19.02 -18.50
CA THR A 259 -5.89 19.53 -17.13
C THR A 259 -6.78 20.75 -16.97
N ARG A 260 -7.34 20.94 -15.78
CA ARG A 260 -8.14 22.12 -15.46
C ARG A 260 -8.05 22.45 -13.97
N GLU A 261 -8.28 23.71 -13.65
CA GLU A 261 -8.43 24.19 -12.28
C GLU A 261 -9.89 24.50 -12.00
N LEU A 262 -10.46 23.86 -10.98
CA LEU A 262 -11.85 24.03 -10.51
C LEU A 262 -11.86 23.95 -8.98
N TYR A 263 -12.72 24.71 -8.34
CA TYR A 263 -12.92 24.67 -6.88
C TYR A 263 -11.65 24.99 -6.06
N GLY A 264 -10.65 25.63 -6.68
CA GLY A 264 -9.34 25.88 -6.08
C GLY A 264 -8.42 24.65 -6.07
N PHE A 265 -8.75 23.62 -6.85
CA PHE A 265 -7.95 22.39 -7.03
C PHE A 265 -7.67 22.15 -8.52
N ARG A 266 -6.60 21.40 -8.78
CA ARG A 266 -6.15 21.01 -10.12
C ARG A 266 -6.54 19.58 -10.42
N PHE A 267 -7.16 19.36 -11.55
CA PHE A 267 -7.63 18.06 -12.01
C PHE A 267 -7.01 17.70 -13.36
N ALA A 268 -6.79 16.40 -13.58
CA ALA A 268 -6.42 15.87 -14.89
C ALA A 268 -7.37 14.75 -15.31
N GLU A 269 -7.89 14.84 -16.53
CA GLU A 269 -8.62 13.74 -17.19
C GLU A 269 -7.59 12.81 -17.83
N VAL A 270 -7.56 11.55 -17.43
CA VAL A 270 -6.53 10.59 -17.82
C VAL A 270 -7.10 9.24 -18.22
N LEU A 271 -6.33 8.50 -19.02
CA LEU A 271 -6.45 7.07 -19.18
C LEU A 271 -5.34 6.42 -18.35
N LEU A 272 -5.72 5.56 -17.41
CA LEU A 272 -4.83 4.79 -16.53
C LEU A 272 -4.86 3.33 -16.93
N ALA A 273 -3.73 2.64 -16.78
CA ALA A 273 -3.66 1.18 -16.78
C ALA A 273 -3.23 0.68 -15.42
N PHE A 274 -3.80 -0.43 -14.97
CA PHE A 274 -3.52 -1.07 -13.68
C PHE A 274 -2.79 -2.40 -13.90
N PRO A 275 -1.44 -2.44 -13.81
CA PRO A 275 -0.66 -3.65 -14.12
C PRO A 275 -1.01 -4.83 -13.24
N ASP A 276 -1.37 -4.59 -11.97
CA ASP A 276 -1.74 -5.64 -11.01
C ASP A 276 -3.15 -6.19 -11.25
N GLN A 277 -3.94 -5.55 -12.14
CA GLN A 277 -5.28 -5.95 -12.57
C GLN A 277 -5.29 -6.37 -14.06
N ASN A 278 -4.28 -7.10 -14.52
CA ASN A 278 -4.12 -7.55 -15.91
C ASN A 278 -4.11 -6.39 -16.93
N ASP A 279 -3.42 -5.31 -16.61
CA ASP A 279 -3.35 -4.08 -17.41
C ASP A 279 -4.72 -3.48 -17.75
N PHE A 280 -5.70 -3.65 -16.85
CA PHE A 280 -7.02 -3.07 -17.01
C PHE A 280 -6.94 -1.55 -17.18
N GLU A 281 -7.56 -1.04 -18.25
CA GLU A 281 -7.55 0.38 -18.58
C GLU A 281 -8.85 1.08 -18.16
N LEU A 282 -8.70 2.27 -17.57
CA LEU A 282 -9.79 3.03 -16.98
C LEU A 282 -9.59 4.53 -17.22
N GLU A 283 -10.66 5.22 -17.67
CA GLU A 283 -10.69 6.68 -17.71
C GLU A 283 -11.13 7.23 -16.35
N ALA A 284 -10.38 8.20 -15.82
CA ALA A 284 -10.67 8.82 -14.53
C ALA A 284 -10.20 10.27 -14.47
N ASN A 285 -10.72 11.02 -13.50
CA ASN A 285 -10.13 12.28 -13.08
C ASN A 285 -9.15 12.03 -11.94
N LEU A 286 -7.98 12.66 -12.02
CA LEU A 286 -7.01 12.71 -10.92
C LEU A 286 -7.09 14.07 -10.21
N LEU A 287 -6.86 14.07 -8.92
CA LEU A 287 -6.64 15.26 -8.12
C LEU A 287 -5.12 15.49 -8.00
N LEU A 288 -4.60 16.46 -8.77
CA LEU A 288 -3.16 16.69 -8.89
C LEU A 288 -2.51 17.26 -7.62
N ASP A 289 -3.28 17.99 -6.81
CA ASP A 289 -2.77 18.57 -5.55
C ASP A 289 -2.25 17.52 -4.57
N THR A 290 -2.74 16.29 -4.68
CA THR A 290 -2.25 15.18 -3.83
C THR A 290 -0.87 14.66 -4.24
N LEU A 291 -0.42 14.90 -5.49
CA LEU A 291 0.89 14.42 -5.98
C LEU A 291 2.07 14.93 -5.16
N HIS A 292 2.00 16.19 -4.74
CA HIS A 292 3.10 16.87 -4.03
C HIS A 292 2.85 17.06 -2.54
N SER A 293 1.67 16.72 -2.05
CA SER A 293 1.32 16.84 -0.63
C SER A 293 2.18 15.90 0.24
N ASP A 294 2.62 16.36 1.40
CA ASP A 294 3.30 15.52 2.39
C ASP A 294 2.30 14.66 3.21
N ALA A 295 1.02 14.99 3.14
CA ALA A 295 -0.02 14.17 3.75
C ALA A 295 -0.23 12.86 2.96
N PRO A 296 -0.65 11.77 3.60
CA PRO A 296 -0.87 10.47 2.92
C PRO A 296 -2.01 10.52 1.88
N ALA A 297 -2.98 11.41 2.07
CA ALA A 297 -4.10 11.69 1.16
C ALA A 297 -4.53 13.15 1.36
N LEU A 298 -5.58 13.62 0.68
CA LEU A 298 -6.11 14.98 0.83
C LEU A 298 -6.51 15.22 2.30
N PRO A 299 -5.98 16.26 2.98
CA PRO A 299 -6.35 16.61 4.35
C PRO A 299 -7.84 16.85 4.49
N LYS A 300 -8.38 16.62 5.69
CA LYS A 300 -9.82 16.77 5.95
C LYS A 300 -10.33 18.17 5.61
N THR A 301 -9.60 19.21 5.96
CA THR A 301 -9.97 20.61 5.66
C THR A 301 -10.12 20.89 4.17
N GLU A 302 -9.18 20.38 3.37
CA GLU A 302 -9.22 20.50 1.90
C GLU A 302 -10.30 19.61 1.29
N ASN A 303 -10.53 18.43 1.85
CA ASN A 303 -11.62 17.54 1.41
C ASN A 303 -12.99 18.16 1.71
N ASP A 304 -13.15 18.82 2.86
CA ASP A 304 -14.37 19.56 3.21
C ASP A 304 -14.55 20.78 2.28
N GLN A 305 -13.49 21.50 1.95
CA GLN A 305 -13.52 22.59 0.97
C GLN A 305 -14.01 22.07 -0.39
N LEU A 306 -13.42 21.00 -0.91
CA LEU A 306 -13.83 20.40 -2.18
C LEU A 306 -15.31 19.98 -2.14
N PHE A 307 -15.74 19.37 -1.03
CA PHE A 307 -17.13 18.96 -0.82
C PHE A 307 -18.11 20.13 -0.94
N TYR A 308 -17.85 21.21 -0.22
CA TYR A 308 -18.74 22.36 -0.23
C TYR A 308 -18.72 23.11 -1.57
N SER A 309 -17.56 23.24 -2.20
CA SER A 309 -17.44 23.91 -3.50
C SER A 309 -18.17 23.15 -4.61
N VAL A 310 -18.05 21.82 -4.64
CA VAL A 310 -18.83 21.00 -5.59
C VAL A 310 -20.32 21.04 -5.27
N LEU A 311 -20.70 21.10 -3.99
CA LEU A 311 -22.12 21.18 -3.59
C LEU A 311 -22.79 22.48 -4.07
N GLU A 312 -22.05 23.58 -4.22
CA GLU A 312 -22.53 24.85 -4.75
C GLU A 312 -23.02 24.73 -6.20
N ASP A 313 -22.41 23.90 -7.03
CA ASP A 313 -22.84 23.66 -8.41
C ASP A 313 -24.25 23.03 -8.51
N TYR A 314 -24.74 22.47 -7.41
CA TYR A 314 -26.04 21.80 -7.33
C TYR A 314 -27.06 22.58 -6.48
N VAL A 315 -26.84 23.88 -6.23
CA VAL A 315 -27.69 24.71 -5.38
C VAL A 315 -29.12 24.81 -5.92
N ASP A 316 -29.31 24.74 -7.23
CA ASP A 316 -30.63 24.82 -7.90
C ASP A 316 -31.52 23.60 -7.60
N ILE A 317 -30.92 22.50 -7.11
CA ILE A 317 -31.67 21.33 -6.68
C ILE A 317 -32.20 21.57 -5.26
N THR A 318 -33.51 21.88 -5.15
CA THR A 318 -34.15 22.23 -3.88
C THR A 318 -34.26 21.05 -2.91
N VAL A 319 -34.42 19.83 -3.42
CA VAL A 319 -34.50 18.61 -2.60
C VAL A 319 -33.12 18.23 -2.10
N LYS A 320 -32.84 18.39 -0.81
CA LYS A 320 -31.54 18.14 -0.18
C LYS A 320 -30.98 16.76 -0.52
N ARG A 321 -31.81 15.71 -0.51
CA ARG A 321 -31.40 14.33 -0.81
C ARG A 321 -30.93 14.18 -2.25
N GLU A 322 -31.62 14.77 -3.22
CA GLU A 322 -31.23 14.74 -4.63
C GLU A 322 -29.94 15.52 -4.87
N ARG A 323 -29.84 16.71 -4.25
CA ARG A 323 -28.61 17.52 -4.29
C ARG A 323 -27.41 16.72 -3.81
N MET A 324 -27.52 16.08 -2.66
CA MET A 324 -26.44 15.22 -2.11
C MET A 324 -26.11 14.03 -3.01
N LYS A 325 -27.11 13.42 -3.63
CA LYS A 325 -26.90 12.31 -4.59
C LYS A 325 -26.13 12.78 -5.81
N LYS A 326 -26.46 13.95 -6.37
CA LYS A 326 -25.76 14.52 -7.53
C LYS A 326 -24.31 14.89 -7.20
N MET A 327 -24.09 15.57 -6.05
CA MET A 327 -22.75 15.92 -5.58
C MET A 327 -21.88 14.68 -5.37
N LYS A 328 -22.40 13.63 -4.72
CA LYS A 328 -21.68 12.37 -4.51
C LYS A 328 -21.36 11.62 -5.81
N ALA A 329 -22.13 11.85 -6.88
CA ALA A 329 -21.90 11.32 -8.20
C ALA A 329 -21.08 12.26 -9.11
N ASP A 330 -20.55 13.36 -8.57
CA ASP A 330 -19.73 14.29 -9.34
C ASP A 330 -18.33 13.70 -9.59
N PRO A 331 -17.83 13.73 -10.83
CA PRO A 331 -16.53 13.17 -11.19
C PRO A 331 -15.33 13.93 -10.59
N HIS A 332 -15.45 15.21 -10.24
CA HIS A 332 -14.37 15.97 -9.59
C HIS A 332 -14.34 15.69 -8.09
N TYR A 333 -15.50 15.55 -7.44
CA TYR A 333 -15.57 15.11 -6.05
C TYR A 333 -14.98 13.70 -5.87
N ASN A 334 -15.17 12.82 -6.87
CA ASN A 334 -14.66 11.46 -6.90
C ASN A 334 -13.31 11.33 -7.59
N ALA A 335 -12.59 12.43 -7.85
CA ALA A 335 -11.27 12.37 -8.45
C ALA A 335 -10.32 11.48 -7.65
N LEU A 336 -9.53 10.67 -8.33
CA LEU A 336 -8.56 9.79 -7.70
C LEU A 336 -7.48 10.63 -7.02
N GLN A 337 -7.26 10.36 -5.75
CA GLN A 337 -6.12 10.89 -5.01
C GLN A 337 -4.92 9.99 -5.25
N VAL A 338 -3.84 10.56 -5.75
CA VAL A 338 -2.68 9.79 -6.22
C VAL A 338 -1.36 10.40 -5.76
N LYS A 339 -0.32 9.58 -5.68
CA LYS A 339 1.07 9.96 -5.47
C LYS A 339 1.92 9.40 -6.62
N TYR A 340 3.10 9.97 -6.87
CA TYR A 340 4.07 9.28 -7.71
C TYR A 340 4.57 8.01 -7.01
N ALA A 341 4.90 7.00 -7.79
CA ALA A 341 5.23 5.66 -7.30
C ALA A 341 6.68 5.22 -7.54
N TYR A 342 7.60 6.13 -7.87
CA TYR A 342 9.03 5.83 -7.99
C TYR A 342 9.70 5.74 -6.62
N ALA A 343 9.21 6.53 -5.66
CA ALA A 343 9.61 6.49 -4.27
C ALA A 343 8.36 6.49 -3.37
N VAL A 344 8.34 5.61 -2.38
CA VAL A 344 7.19 5.42 -1.49
C VAL A 344 7.63 5.26 -0.04
N THR A 345 6.70 5.39 0.89
CA THR A 345 6.97 5.03 2.29
C THR A 345 6.97 3.52 2.47
N CYS A 346 7.69 3.01 3.47
CA CYS A 346 7.75 1.57 3.76
C CYS A 346 6.36 0.97 4.00
N HIS A 347 5.44 1.68 4.66
CA HIS A 347 4.05 1.23 4.82
C HIS A 347 3.35 1.00 3.48
N LYS A 348 3.64 1.85 2.49
CA LYS A 348 3.08 1.71 1.13
C LYS A 348 3.77 0.63 0.32
N ALA A 349 5.02 0.29 0.65
CA ALA A 349 5.77 -0.81 0.03
C ALA A 349 5.39 -2.18 0.62
N GLN A 350 4.68 -2.22 1.75
CA GLN A 350 4.31 -3.44 2.43
C GLN A 350 3.41 -4.33 1.54
N GLY A 351 3.66 -5.64 1.56
CA GLY A 351 3.00 -6.59 0.65
C GLY A 351 3.52 -6.58 -0.80
N GLY A 352 4.44 -5.66 -1.15
CA GLY A 352 5.12 -5.61 -2.44
C GLY A 352 6.53 -6.19 -2.39
N GLN A 353 7.05 -6.57 -3.56
CA GLN A 353 8.45 -6.98 -3.76
C GLN A 353 8.97 -6.39 -5.06
N TRP A 354 10.24 -6.01 -5.09
CA TRP A 354 10.94 -5.48 -6.25
C TRP A 354 12.31 -6.13 -6.37
N GLN A 355 12.83 -6.23 -7.58
CA GLN A 355 14.19 -6.74 -7.77
C GLN A 355 15.21 -5.82 -7.10
N ASN A 356 15.07 -4.51 -7.27
CA ASN A 356 16.00 -3.51 -6.77
C ASN A 356 15.29 -2.54 -5.83
N VAL A 357 15.74 -2.46 -4.59
CA VAL A 357 15.20 -1.54 -3.59
C VAL A 357 16.29 -0.60 -3.11
N PHE A 358 16.06 0.70 -3.25
CA PHE A 358 16.89 1.75 -2.65
C PHE A 358 16.27 2.14 -1.31
N LEU A 359 17.02 1.96 -0.25
CA LEU A 359 16.53 2.21 1.11
C LEU A 359 17.18 3.47 1.69
N ASP A 360 16.37 4.48 1.92
CA ASP A 360 16.78 5.72 2.58
C ASP A 360 16.11 5.82 3.96
N GLN A 361 16.90 5.58 5.01
CA GLN A 361 16.43 5.74 6.39
C GLN A 361 16.35 7.21 6.84
N GLY A 362 16.95 8.13 6.08
CA GLY A 362 17.09 9.54 6.47
C GLY A 362 18.03 9.74 7.66
N TYR A 363 17.96 10.93 8.25
CA TYR A 363 18.71 11.22 9.47
C TYR A 363 18.15 10.42 10.65
N MET A 364 19.03 9.76 11.40
CA MET A 364 18.71 8.99 12.59
C MET A 364 19.37 9.63 13.82
N SER A 365 18.59 9.82 14.87
CA SER A 365 19.05 10.17 16.22
C SER A 365 18.54 9.14 17.22
N ASP A 366 19.09 9.13 18.42
CA ASP A 366 18.71 8.17 19.48
C ASP A 366 17.20 8.20 19.79
N GLU A 367 16.54 9.35 19.61
CA GLU A 367 15.08 9.50 19.80
C GLU A 367 14.24 8.67 18.83
N TYR A 368 14.80 8.30 17.67
CA TYR A 368 14.13 7.46 16.68
C TYR A 368 14.42 5.96 16.83
N LEU A 369 15.24 5.58 17.80
CA LEU A 369 15.54 4.18 18.12
C LEU A 369 14.39 3.62 18.95
N THR A 370 13.42 3.07 18.27
CA THR A 370 12.21 2.46 18.82
C THR A 370 11.97 1.10 18.17
N PRO A 371 11.21 0.19 18.78
CA PRO A 371 10.81 -1.05 18.13
C PRO A 371 10.19 -0.84 16.74
N ASP A 372 9.47 0.27 16.54
CA ASP A 372 8.87 0.61 15.23
C ASP A 372 9.91 0.91 14.16
N TYR A 373 11.06 1.51 14.53
CA TYR A 373 12.16 1.69 13.59
C TYR A 373 12.76 0.37 13.15
N PHE A 374 12.94 -0.59 14.07
CA PHE A 374 13.48 -1.93 13.73
C PHE A 374 12.49 -2.70 12.85
N ARG A 375 11.18 -2.65 13.14
CA ARG A 375 10.14 -3.23 12.28
C ARG A 375 10.12 -2.55 10.90
N TRP A 376 10.28 -1.23 10.87
CA TRP A 376 10.39 -0.48 9.62
C TRP A 376 11.60 -0.94 8.80
N LEU A 377 12.75 -1.06 9.43
CA LEU A 377 13.99 -1.48 8.79
C LEU A 377 13.87 -2.92 8.26
N TYR A 378 13.39 -3.83 9.10
CA TYR A 378 13.12 -5.22 8.72
C TYR A 378 12.16 -5.32 7.54
N THR A 379 11.04 -4.60 7.61
CA THR A 379 10.06 -4.58 6.52
C THR A 379 10.67 -4.06 5.22
N ALA A 380 11.45 -2.98 5.29
CA ALA A 380 12.09 -2.38 4.12
C ALA A 380 13.13 -3.33 3.49
N PHE A 381 13.97 -3.99 4.30
CA PHE A 381 14.93 -4.99 3.82
C PHE A 381 14.26 -6.12 3.05
N THR A 382 13.15 -6.62 3.57
CA THR A 382 12.42 -7.74 2.97
C THR A 382 11.65 -7.40 1.70
N ARG A 383 11.66 -6.14 1.25
CA ARG A 383 11.07 -5.73 -0.04
C ARG A 383 11.94 -6.06 -1.24
N ALA A 384 13.26 -6.18 -1.05
CA ALA A 384 14.18 -6.51 -2.12
C ALA A 384 14.21 -8.03 -2.38
N SER A 385 14.02 -8.42 -3.63
CA SER A 385 14.14 -9.84 -4.06
C SER A 385 15.49 -10.17 -4.68
N LYS A 386 16.25 -9.16 -5.16
CA LYS A 386 17.54 -9.34 -5.83
C LYS A 386 18.64 -8.48 -5.22
N THR A 387 18.47 -7.16 -5.16
CA THR A 387 19.51 -6.26 -4.64
C THR A 387 18.91 -5.15 -3.78
N LEU A 388 19.51 -4.93 -2.61
CA LEU A 388 19.21 -3.83 -1.70
C LEU A 388 20.33 -2.79 -1.76
N TYR A 389 19.99 -1.54 -2.03
CA TYR A 389 20.88 -0.41 -2.06
C TYR A 389 20.64 0.49 -0.85
N LEU A 390 21.61 0.61 0.04
CA LEU A 390 21.57 1.46 1.22
C LEU A 390 22.02 2.87 0.84
N VAL A 391 21.09 3.84 0.87
CA VAL A 391 21.37 5.21 0.41
C VAL A 391 21.84 6.08 1.57
N ASN A 392 23.05 6.63 1.47
CA ASN A 392 23.64 7.54 2.45
C ASN A 392 23.64 7.00 3.89
N TYR A 393 23.85 5.70 4.06
CA TYR A 393 23.99 5.12 5.39
C TYR A 393 25.28 5.61 6.07
N PRO A 394 25.26 5.91 7.39
CA PRO A 394 26.47 6.28 8.14
C PRO A 394 27.51 5.14 8.11
N GLU A 395 28.80 5.49 7.96
CA GLU A 395 29.88 4.49 7.95
C GLU A 395 29.91 3.66 9.23
N GLU A 396 29.59 4.26 10.37
CA GLU A 396 29.49 3.58 11.65
C GLU A 396 28.39 2.52 11.72
N GLN A 397 27.42 2.53 10.82
CA GLN A 397 26.36 1.54 10.74
C GLN A 397 26.71 0.40 9.76
N ILE A 398 27.71 0.56 8.93
CA ILE A 398 28.13 -0.43 7.90
C ILE A 398 29.27 -1.31 8.42
N GLU A 399 29.17 -2.64 8.20
CA GLU A 399 30.15 -3.66 8.57
C GLU A 399 30.59 -4.51 7.36
#